data_00f149466751773d8914f1ee76bbadf8
#
_entry.id   00f149466751773d8914f1ee76bbadf8
#
_cell.length_a   1.000
_cell.length_b   1.000
_cell.length_c   1.000
_cell.angle_alpha   90.00
_cell.angle_beta   90.00
_cell.angle_gamma   90.00
#
_symmetry.space_group_name_H-M   'P 1'
#
loop_
_entity.id
_entity.type
_entity.pdbx_description
1 polymer ?
#
loop_
_entity_poly.entity_id
_entity_poly.type
_entity_poly.pdbx_seq_one_letter_code
_entity_poly.pdbx_strand_id
1 'polypeptide(L)'
;MQDKRWTFDEAAYDRLDSLVAVISPSMDEVDMAASLRKRWGDYGLSTVTDVMGNLSAVMKGERDINVAVCAHMDTVAVQITRILPNGMLQFRRIGLTPHVLLGQRIIINTSSGTVYGVVGFDPT
;
A
#
# COMPACT_ATOMS: atom_id res chain seq x y z
N MET A 1 13.16 -34.00 15.48
CA MET A 1 12.52 -32.69 15.47
C MET A 1 12.95 -32.03 14.16
N GLN A 2 12.09 -32.09 13.11
CA GLN A 2 12.43 -31.51 11.81
C GLN A 2 12.44 -29.98 11.96
N ASP A 3 13.57 -29.38 11.61
CA ASP A 3 13.77 -27.95 11.53
C ASP A 3 12.82 -27.40 10.43
N LYS A 4 11.63 -26.94 10.82
CA LYS A 4 10.72 -26.24 9.91
C LYS A 4 11.31 -24.85 9.65
N ARG A 5 12.28 -24.77 8.73
CA ARG A 5 12.63 -23.47 8.14
C ARG A 5 11.40 -22.92 7.43
N TRP A 6 11.01 -21.74 7.83
CA TRP A 6 10.01 -20.98 7.11
C TRP A 6 10.59 -20.65 5.73
N THR A 7 10.16 -21.37 4.72
CA THR A 7 10.48 -21.05 3.33
C THR A 7 9.28 -20.31 2.75
N PHE A 8 9.51 -19.15 2.21
CA PHE A 8 8.51 -18.53 1.35
C PHE A 8 8.38 -19.39 0.09
N ASP A 9 7.18 -19.90 -0.14
CA ASP A 9 6.85 -20.59 -1.38
C ASP A 9 6.53 -19.56 -2.49
N GLU A 10 6.49 -20.02 -3.73
CA GLU A 10 6.21 -19.18 -4.89
C GLU A 10 4.85 -18.47 -4.76
N ALA A 11 3.85 -19.14 -4.21
CA ALA A 11 2.55 -18.56 -3.95
C ALA A 11 2.58 -17.42 -2.89
N ALA A 12 3.53 -17.45 -1.95
CA ALA A 12 3.72 -16.36 -1.00
C ALA A 12 4.36 -15.13 -1.67
N TYR A 13 5.29 -15.34 -2.60
CA TYR A 13 5.86 -14.25 -3.41
C TYR A 13 4.80 -13.62 -4.30
N ASP A 14 4.00 -14.41 -5.01
CA ASP A 14 2.92 -13.90 -5.86
C ASP A 14 1.91 -13.07 -5.07
N ARG A 15 1.58 -13.54 -3.86
CA ARG A 15 0.70 -12.78 -2.94
C ARG A 15 1.32 -11.45 -2.54
N LEU A 16 2.60 -11.44 -2.19
CA LEU A 16 3.33 -10.23 -1.82
C LEU A 16 3.37 -9.25 -3.00
N ASP A 17 3.81 -9.70 -4.18
CA ASP A 17 3.89 -8.88 -5.38
C ASP A 17 2.55 -8.24 -5.73
N SER A 18 1.48 -9.01 -5.64
CA SER A 18 0.13 -8.52 -5.91
C SER A 18 -0.38 -7.50 -4.88
N LEU A 19 0.13 -7.53 -3.64
CA LEU A 19 -0.18 -6.50 -2.63
C LEU A 19 0.67 -5.24 -2.85
N VAL A 20 1.97 -5.40 -3.13
CA VAL A 20 2.88 -4.26 -3.36
C VAL A 20 2.50 -3.47 -4.62
N ALA A 21 1.85 -4.13 -5.58
CA ALA A 21 1.36 -3.49 -6.80
C ALA A 21 0.13 -2.57 -6.57
N VAL A 22 -0.55 -2.69 -5.43
CA VAL A 22 -1.68 -1.82 -5.10
C VAL A 22 -1.16 -0.45 -4.65
N ILE A 23 -1.58 0.60 -5.34
CA ILE A 23 -1.25 1.97 -4.95
C ILE A 23 -2.13 2.35 -3.76
N SER A 24 -1.50 2.60 -2.62
CA SER A 24 -2.17 2.80 -1.34
C SER A 24 -1.41 3.83 -0.49
N PRO A 25 -1.43 5.11 -0.88
CA PRO A 25 -0.75 6.14 -0.10
C PRO A 25 -1.45 6.33 1.25
N SER A 26 -0.69 6.75 2.26
CA SER A 26 -1.27 7.09 3.58
C SER A 26 -2.42 8.10 3.41
N MET A 27 -3.54 7.82 4.05
CA MET A 27 -4.83 8.54 4.00
C MET A 27 -5.68 8.25 2.73
N ASP A 28 -5.25 7.31 1.89
CA ASP A 28 -6.00 6.85 0.71
C ASP A 28 -5.76 5.35 0.48
N GLU A 29 -6.06 4.54 1.51
CA GLU A 29 -5.85 3.10 1.53
C GLU A 29 -7.07 2.32 0.99
N VAL A 30 -7.99 2.99 0.30
CA VAL A 30 -9.27 2.41 -0.14
C VAL A 30 -9.07 1.19 -1.05
N ASP A 31 -8.12 1.28 -2.00
CA ASP A 31 -7.85 0.20 -2.95
C ASP A 31 -7.20 -1.00 -2.27
N MET A 32 -6.30 -0.77 -1.32
CA MET A 32 -5.72 -1.84 -0.51
C MET A 32 -6.78 -2.52 0.34
N ALA A 33 -7.62 -1.75 1.04
CA ALA A 33 -8.70 -2.30 1.83
C ALA A 33 -9.68 -3.12 0.97
N ALA A 34 -9.99 -2.67 -0.25
CA ALA A 34 -10.82 -3.41 -1.20
C ALA A 34 -10.16 -4.73 -1.65
N SER A 35 -8.86 -4.69 -1.96
CA SER A 35 -8.07 -5.87 -2.33
C SER A 35 -8.04 -6.91 -1.20
N LEU A 36 -7.76 -6.46 0.03
CA LEU A 36 -7.73 -7.33 1.21
C LEU A 36 -9.13 -7.90 1.53
N ARG A 37 -10.17 -7.07 1.45
CA ARG A 37 -11.57 -7.53 1.67
C ARG A 37 -11.94 -8.65 0.72
N LYS A 38 -11.60 -8.51 -0.56
CA LYS A 38 -11.83 -9.55 -1.56
C LYS A 38 -11.08 -10.84 -1.18
N ARG A 39 -9.79 -10.75 -0.89
CA ARG A 39 -8.96 -11.91 -0.54
C ARG A 39 -9.46 -12.63 0.72
N TRP A 40 -9.79 -11.88 1.75
CA TRP A 40 -10.31 -12.47 3.00
C TRP A 40 -11.69 -13.09 2.78
N GLY A 41 -12.51 -12.49 1.91
CA GLY A 41 -13.78 -13.08 1.48
C GLY A 41 -13.61 -14.41 0.76
N ASP A 42 -12.56 -14.58 -0.06
CA ASP A 42 -12.23 -15.85 -0.72
C ASP A 42 -11.90 -16.97 0.30
N TYR A 43 -11.45 -16.60 1.50
CA TYR A 43 -11.28 -17.52 2.64
C TYR A 43 -12.52 -17.62 3.55
N GLY A 44 -13.65 -17.06 3.13
CA GLY A 44 -14.90 -17.09 3.91
C GLY A 44 -14.93 -16.14 5.12
N LEU A 45 -14.00 -15.19 5.21
CA LEU A 45 -13.95 -14.25 6.31
C LEU A 45 -14.83 -13.03 6.04
N SER A 46 -15.67 -12.67 7.01
CA SER A 46 -16.38 -11.38 7.01
C SER A 46 -15.45 -10.29 7.54
N THR A 47 -15.46 -9.14 6.87
CA THR A 47 -14.62 -8.00 7.21
C THR A 47 -15.42 -6.83 7.76
N VAL A 48 -14.80 -6.06 8.65
CA VAL A 48 -15.35 -4.81 9.19
C VAL A 48 -14.33 -3.70 8.92
N THR A 49 -14.83 -2.54 8.51
CA THR A 49 -14.01 -1.32 8.39
C THR A 49 -14.47 -0.33 9.45
N ASP A 50 -13.53 0.20 10.22
CA ASP A 50 -13.84 1.22 11.21
C ASP A 50 -13.86 2.64 10.62
N VAL A 51 -14.14 3.63 11.45
CA VAL A 51 -14.23 5.05 11.05
C VAL A 51 -12.88 5.65 10.61
N MET A 52 -11.79 5.00 10.95
CA MET A 52 -10.43 5.40 10.56
C MET A 52 -9.96 4.72 9.26
N GLY A 53 -10.78 3.81 8.70
CA GLY A 53 -10.42 3.04 7.51
C GLY A 53 -9.71 1.72 7.81
N ASN A 54 -9.45 1.38 9.07
CA ASN A 54 -8.82 0.10 9.40
C ASN A 54 -9.72 -1.06 9.00
N LEU A 55 -9.16 -2.02 8.28
CA LEU A 55 -9.86 -3.24 7.89
C LEU A 55 -9.52 -4.36 8.88
N SER A 56 -10.53 -5.02 9.39
CA SER A 56 -10.38 -6.16 10.29
C SER A 56 -11.24 -7.34 9.87
N ALA A 57 -10.78 -8.54 10.21
CA ALA A 57 -11.55 -9.78 10.12
C ALA A 57 -11.30 -10.63 11.37
N VAL A 58 -12.29 -11.39 11.77
CA VAL A 58 -12.18 -12.30 12.90
C VAL A 58 -12.35 -13.73 12.42
N MET A 59 -11.38 -14.57 12.75
CA MET A 59 -11.46 -16.02 12.57
C MET A 59 -11.65 -16.67 13.93
N LYS A 60 -12.78 -17.35 14.10
CA LYS A 60 -13.08 -18.02 15.37
C LYS A 60 -12.19 -19.25 15.53
N GLY A 61 -11.46 -19.33 16.63
CA GLY A 61 -10.65 -20.46 17.02
C GLY A 61 -11.38 -21.40 17.98
N GLU A 62 -10.71 -22.50 18.33
CA GLU A 62 -11.22 -23.53 19.27
C GLU A 62 -10.85 -23.23 20.74
N ARG A 63 -9.88 -22.36 20.97
CA ARG A 63 -9.37 -22.04 22.31
C ARG A 63 -9.90 -20.69 22.76
N ASP A 64 -10.03 -20.52 24.07
CA ASP A 64 -10.37 -19.23 24.70
C ASP A 64 -9.11 -18.35 24.82
N ILE A 65 -8.51 -18.07 23.66
CA ILE A 65 -7.34 -17.19 23.52
C ILE A 65 -7.58 -16.30 22.31
N ASN A 66 -7.44 -15.00 22.51
CA ASN A 66 -7.49 -14.02 21.43
C ASN A 66 -6.06 -13.65 20.98
N VAL A 67 -5.77 -13.80 19.70
CA VAL A 67 -4.51 -13.38 19.07
C VAL A 67 -4.85 -12.33 18.02
N ALA A 68 -4.21 -11.17 18.12
CA ALA A 68 -4.31 -10.14 17.10
C ALA A 68 -3.04 -10.11 16.24
N VAL A 69 -3.22 -10.10 14.92
CA VAL A 69 -2.15 -9.86 13.95
C VAL A 69 -2.44 -8.54 13.28
N CYS A 70 -1.52 -7.60 13.39
CA CYS A 70 -1.70 -6.24 12.87
C CYS A 70 -0.59 -5.91 11.87
N ALA A 71 -0.95 -5.26 10.78
CA ALA A 71 -0.02 -4.73 9.79
C ALA A 71 -0.59 -3.43 9.20
N HIS A 72 0.28 -2.54 8.72
CA HIS A 72 -0.17 -1.35 8.02
C HIS A 72 -0.55 -1.67 6.57
N MET A 73 -1.44 -0.86 5.99
CA MET A 73 -1.91 -1.00 4.60
C MET A 73 -1.33 0.05 3.65
N ASP A 74 -0.76 1.10 4.21
CA ASP A 74 -0.26 2.21 3.41
C ASP A 74 1.14 1.98 2.86
N THR A 75 1.42 2.66 1.75
CA THR A 75 2.73 2.73 1.12
C THR A 75 3.22 4.18 1.12
N VAL A 76 4.53 4.33 1.05
CA VAL A 76 5.15 5.65 0.86
C VAL A 76 4.73 6.28 -0.46
N ALA A 77 4.53 7.59 -0.47
CA ALA A 77 4.04 8.29 -1.65
C ALA A 77 4.53 9.75 -1.71
N VAL A 78 4.23 10.39 -2.84
CA VAL A 78 4.27 11.84 -2.98
C VAL A 78 2.89 12.34 -3.37
N GLN A 79 2.48 13.47 -2.84
CA GLN A 79 1.24 14.13 -3.21
C GLN A 79 1.55 15.38 -4.03
N ILE A 80 1.01 15.46 -5.24
CA ILE A 80 1.13 16.67 -6.07
C ILE A 80 0.39 17.82 -5.40
N THR A 81 1.08 18.92 -5.22
CA THR A 81 0.53 20.12 -4.57
C THR A 81 0.31 21.25 -5.55
N ARG A 82 1.06 21.30 -6.65
CA ARG A 82 0.98 22.36 -7.64
C ARG A 82 1.52 21.92 -9.01
N ILE A 83 0.94 22.45 -10.07
CA ILE A 83 1.49 22.40 -11.43
C ILE A 83 2.10 23.76 -11.72
N LEU A 84 3.39 23.79 -12.05
CA LEU A 84 4.11 25.03 -12.33
C LEU A 84 3.92 25.45 -13.80
N PRO A 85 4.14 26.76 -14.13
CA PRO A 85 4.00 27.25 -15.50
C PRO A 85 4.93 26.57 -16.52
N ASN A 86 6.07 26.06 -16.08
CA ASN A 86 7.02 25.31 -16.92
C ASN A 86 6.62 23.83 -17.09
N GLY A 87 5.46 23.41 -16.56
CA GLY A 87 4.97 22.03 -16.62
C GLY A 87 5.54 21.10 -15.56
N MET A 88 6.43 21.56 -14.70
CA MET A 88 6.90 20.76 -13.56
C MET A 88 5.83 20.65 -12.48
N LEU A 89 5.88 19.54 -11.74
CA LEU A 89 4.97 19.26 -10.63
C LEU A 89 5.68 19.45 -9.30
N GLN A 90 5.12 20.30 -8.45
CA GLN A 90 5.53 20.34 -7.06
C GLN A 90 4.77 19.28 -6.27
N PHE A 91 5.44 18.68 -5.29
CA PHE A 91 4.83 17.67 -4.44
C PHE A 91 5.29 17.78 -2.97
N ARG A 92 4.50 17.25 -2.08
CA ARG A 92 4.89 16.95 -0.71
C ARG A 92 5.13 15.45 -0.56
N ARG A 93 6.02 15.07 0.32
CA ARG A 93 6.39 13.68 0.60
C ARG A 93 5.47 13.11 1.68
N ILE A 94 5.15 11.83 1.55
CA ILE A 94 4.41 11.04 2.53
C ILE A 94 5.28 9.82 2.84
N GLY A 95 5.86 9.78 4.04
CA GLY A 95 6.68 8.65 4.50
C GLY A 95 8.06 8.50 3.82
N LEU A 96 8.50 9.45 2.97
CA LEU A 96 9.73 9.35 2.19
C LEU A 96 10.80 10.34 2.66
N THR A 97 12.06 9.91 2.63
CA THR A 97 13.21 10.81 2.81
C THR A 97 13.61 11.47 1.48
N PRO A 98 14.09 12.75 1.48
CA PRO A 98 14.43 13.45 0.24
C PRO A 98 15.48 12.76 -0.62
N HIS A 99 16.48 12.16 0.05
CA HIS A 99 17.68 11.63 -0.61
C HIS A 99 17.42 10.44 -1.54
N VAL A 100 16.31 9.73 -1.33
CA VAL A 100 15.97 8.54 -2.13
C VAL A 100 15.11 8.86 -3.36
N LEU A 101 14.65 10.10 -3.50
CA LEU A 101 13.67 10.46 -4.52
C LEU A 101 14.28 10.90 -5.84
N LEU A 102 15.42 11.59 -5.81
CA LEU A 102 16.01 12.18 -7.01
C LEU A 102 16.31 11.10 -8.08
N GLY A 103 15.83 11.32 -9.29
CA GLY A 103 15.98 10.40 -10.41
C GLY A 103 15.02 9.21 -10.39
N GLN A 104 14.18 9.07 -9.36
CA GLN A 104 13.22 7.96 -9.28
C GLN A 104 12.06 8.15 -10.27
N ARG A 105 11.66 7.05 -10.89
CA ARG A 105 10.41 6.99 -11.66
C ARG A 105 9.25 6.92 -10.70
N ILE A 106 8.21 7.68 -10.99
CA ILE A 106 6.98 7.72 -10.21
C ILE A 106 5.77 7.47 -11.10
N ILE A 107 4.76 6.90 -10.50
CA ILE A 107 3.42 6.72 -11.08
C ILE A 107 2.53 7.79 -10.47
N ILE A 108 1.86 8.57 -11.29
CA ILE A 108 0.96 9.65 -10.87
C ILE A 108 -0.46 9.27 -11.29
N ASN A 109 -1.32 9.06 -10.32
CA ASN A 109 -2.74 8.81 -10.56
C ASN A 109 -3.47 10.14 -10.73
N THR A 110 -4.24 10.25 -11.80
CA THR A 110 -5.06 11.40 -12.10
C THR A 110 -6.51 10.97 -12.38
N SER A 111 -7.44 11.90 -12.39
CA SER A 111 -8.85 11.62 -12.73
C SER A 111 -9.05 11.09 -14.16
N SER A 112 -8.08 11.33 -15.06
CA SER A 112 -8.12 10.89 -16.46
C SER A 112 -7.24 9.67 -16.73
N GLY A 113 -6.58 9.11 -15.72
CA GLY A 113 -5.72 7.94 -15.84
C GLY A 113 -4.34 8.13 -15.23
N THR A 114 -3.45 7.21 -15.52
CA THR A 114 -2.10 7.15 -14.97
C THR A 114 -1.10 7.88 -15.85
N VAL A 115 -0.26 8.70 -15.24
CA VAL A 115 0.86 9.41 -15.89
C VAL A 115 2.16 8.97 -15.24
N TYR A 116 3.22 8.86 -16.03
CA TYR A 116 4.55 8.53 -15.54
C TYR A 116 5.42 9.79 -15.47
N GLY A 117 6.19 9.90 -14.40
CA GLY A 117 7.10 11.01 -14.18
C GLY A 117 8.46 10.55 -13.66
N VAL A 118 9.39 11.49 -13.61
CA VAL A 118 10.69 11.34 -12.97
C VAL A 118 10.89 12.48 -12.01
N VAL A 119 11.36 12.17 -10.80
CA VAL A 119 11.66 13.19 -9.80
C VAL A 119 12.94 13.92 -10.19
N GLY A 120 12.82 15.19 -10.47
CA GLY A 120 13.90 16.09 -10.81
C GLY A 120 14.22 17.07 -9.68
N PHE A 121 15.25 17.86 -9.91
CA PHE A 121 15.62 19.00 -9.09
C PHE A 121 15.32 20.28 -9.84
N ASP A 122 14.66 21.25 -9.18
CA ASP A 122 14.50 22.59 -9.69
C ASP A 122 15.63 23.45 -9.10
N PRO A 123 16.54 23.96 -9.93
CA PRO A 123 17.69 24.74 -9.45
C PRO A 123 17.34 26.20 -9.13
N THR A 124 16.08 26.67 -9.29
CA THR A 124 15.65 28.07 -9.08
C THR A 124 15.09 28.31 -7.70
#